data_65ee9fa862890076a20eae545c224d87
#
_entry.id   65ee9fa862890076a20eae545c224d87
#
_cell.length_a   1.000
_cell.length_b   1.000
_cell.length_c   1.000
_cell.angle_alpha   90.00
_cell.angle_beta   90.00
_cell.angle_gamma   90.00
#
_symmetry.space_group_name_H-M   'P 1'
#
loop_
_entity.id
_entity.type
_entity.pdbx_description
1 polymer ?
#
loop_
_entity_poly.entity_id
_entity_poly.type
_entity_poly.pdbx_seq_one_letter_code
_entity_poly.pdbx_strand_id
1 'polypeptide(L)'
;VRQPENDGLRNPSKLYKAARKHEIETMGTDWISRITRKSAWWNPVAPLPPVGGSPELHGIEIEEDDIWEDLGERVGHKVVLGTTRVGKTRLCETMIVQDIRRGDVTIAFDPKGDADLMTRMYVESQKSNRPFYMFHLGFPEYSCRYNPIGDYGRITEVATRIANQLPSEGQSAAFRDFVWRFVNVLTKTMEGLSIKPSYENIYKSAANVDELAGDYFKKILDKHHPGWEKDFDNFDMPESEAKSAVKTGRNLDTMKLGSFLKAKKHNEPLIDALGGILSNDRSYFEKLVSSLYPLLEKLTTGEVAKLISPDTEDLSDPRIIMDWRKVMESNAVVYIGLDSLSDAEVAAAVGNAMFADLTSLAGQIYKFGHGVGQSGKTQKRKVSIHADEFNELIGDEFIPLLNKAGGAGYQVTVYTQTWKDVEAKIGSPAKAGQIGGNLNTMIMLRVKTVETAEMLTNQLPEVKIMTSTLVSRAGDVAFPDSHEDFSSGNEDRIGAETVPMLTPADLTQLPKGQAFALIEGGQLYKIRLPLPKKDKQEEIPAHIGEMAA
;
A
#
# COMPACT_ATOMS: atom_id res chain seq x y z
N VAL A 1 -10.56 -16.71 8.26
CA VAL A 1 -10.75 -15.53 9.13
C VAL A 1 -11.77 -15.89 10.19
N ARG A 2 -11.34 -16.07 11.45
CA ARG A 2 -12.26 -16.38 12.53
C ARG A 2 -13.22 -15.24 12.72
N GLN A 3 -14.52 -15.52 12.65
CA GLN A 3 -15.53 -14.50 12.88
C GLN A 3 -15.46 -14.03 14.34
N PRO A 4 -15.40 -12.71 14.59
CA PRO A 4 -15.65 -12.24 15.95
C PRO A 4 -17.07 -12.64 16.34
N GLU A 5 -17.25 -12.97 17.59
CA GLU A 5 -18.56 -13.28 18.13
C GLU A 5 -19.55 -12.17 17.77
N ASN A 6 -20.41 -12.50 16.93
CA ASN A 6 -21.77 -12.15 16.76
C ASN A 6 -22.30 -10.72 16.85
N ASP A 7 -22.63 -10.20 15.74
CA ASP A 7 -23.85 -9.46 15.57
C ASP A 7 -24.92 -10.34 14.87
N GLY A 8 -26.18 -10.05 15.04
CA GLY A 8 -27.28 -10.86 14.51
C GLY A 8 -27.24 -11.12 12.99
N LEU A 9 -26.41 -10.41 12.24
CA LEU A 9 -26.23 -10.57 10.79
C LEU A 9 -25.34 -11.76 10.42
N ARG A 10 -24.52 -12.23 11.37
CA ARG A 10 -23.43 -13.14 11.05
C ARG A 10 -23.48 -14.47 11.71
N ASN A 11 -24.14 -14.51 12.84
CA ASN A 11 -24.40 -15.71 13.57
C ASN A 11 -25.86 -15.65 14.01
N PRO A 12 -26.79 -15.80 13.08
CA PRO A 12 -28.19 -15.72 13.39
C PRO A 12 -28.56 -16.74 14.46
N SER A 13 -29.39 -16.32 15.39
CA SER A 13 -29.84 -17.17 16.49
C SER A 13 -30.43 -18.50 15.99
N LYS A 14 -30.36 -19.54 16.80
CA LYS A 14 -31.00 -20.83 16.45
C LYS A 14 -32.47 -20.66 16.04
N LEU A 15 -33.16 -19.73 16.71
CA LEU A 15 -34.55 -19.40 16.39
C LEU A 15 -34.69 -18.77 15.00
N TYR A 16 -33.79 -17.88 14.61
CA TYR A 16 -33.77 -17.30 13.27
C TYR A 16 -33.52 -18.37 12.20
N LYS A 17 -32.53 -19.23 12.41
CA LYS A 17 -32.21 -20.33 11.51
C LYS A 17 -33.42 -21.26 11.34
N ALA A 18 -34.09 -21.62 12.43
CA ALA A 18 -35.31 -22.46 12.39
C ALA A 18 -36.47 -21.78 11.64
N ALA A 19 -36.65 -20.46 11.83
CA ALA A 19 -37.68 -19.72 11.11
C ALA A 19 -37.40 -19.68 9.60
N ARG A 20 -36.14 -19.43 9.18
CA ARG A 20 -35.77 -19.43 7.74
C ARG A 20 -35.92 -20.83 7.13
N LYS A 21 -35.52 -21.88 7.83
CA LYS A 21 -35.70 -23.27 7.40
C LYS A 21 -37.19 -23.59 7.17
N HIS A 22 -38.03 -23.26 8.12
CA HIS A 22 -39.48 -23.45 8.01
C HIS A 22 -40.08 -22.68 6.79
N GLU A 23 -39.65 -21.44 6.56
CA GLU A 23 -40.07 -20.65 5.41
C GLU A 23 -39.68 -21.26 4.06
N ILE A 24 -38.52 -21.92 4.00
CA ILE A 24 -38.08 -22.64 2.80
C ILE A 24 -38.96 -23.88 2.61
N GLU A 25 -39.14 -24.69 3.66
CA GLU A 25 -39.93 -25.93 3.62
C GLU A 25 -41.42 -25.68 3.24
N THR A 26 -41.97 -24.56 3.68
CA THR A 26 -43.38 -24.19 3.40
C THR A 26 -43.56 -23.24 2.21
N MET A 27 -42.49 -22.97 1.47
CA MET A 27 -42.44 -21.94 0.44
C MET A 27 -42.96 -20.57 0.91
N GLY A 28 -42.94 -20.34 2.24
CA GLY A 28 -43.40 -19.10 2.85
C GLY A 28 -44.88 -18.77 2.72
N THR A 29 -45.72 -19.73 2.42
CA THR A 29 -47.15 -19.53 2.18
C THR A 29 -48.01 -19.63 3.44
N ASP A 30 -47.50 -20.24 4.49
CA ASP A 30 -48.23 -20.46 5.74
C ASP A 30 -48.27 -19.20 6.64
N TRP A 31 -49.11 -19.23 7.66
CA TRP A 31 -49.29 -18.10 8.57
C TRP A 31 -48.09 -17.82 9.46
N ILE A 32 -47.30 -18.86 9.83
CA ILE A 32 -46.09 -18.72 10.60
C ILE A 32 -45.07 -17.92 9.78
N SER A 33 -44.84 -18.27 8.54
CA SER A 33 -43.97 -17.55 7.61
C SER A 33 -44.37 -16.09 7.41
N ARG A 34 -45.68 -15.81 7.41
CA ARG A 34 -46.18 -14.42 7.34
C ARG A 34 -45.78 -13.60 8.59
N ILE A 35 -45.74 -14.21 9.76
CA ILE A 35 -45.34 -13.56 11.00
C ILE A 35 -43.82 -13.41 11.05
N THR A 36 -43.07 -14.46 10.78
CA THR A 36 -41.61 -14.47 10.84
C THR A 36 -40.98 -13.52 9.83
N ARG A 37 -41.60 -13.26 8.70
CA ARG A 37 -41.17 -12.29 7.69
C ARG A 37 -41.52 -10.83 8.00
N LYS A 38 -42.35 -10.60 9.01
CA LYS A 38 -42.75 -9.22 9.31
C LYS A 38 -41.59 -8.44 9.95
N SER A 39 -41.15 -7.37 9.29
CA SER A 39 -40.18 -6.45 9.86
C SER A 39 -40.85 -5.61 10.94
N ALA A 40 -40.69 -6.02 12.20
CA ALA A 40 -41.24 -5.32 13.36
C ALA A 40 -40.30 -5.46 14.55
N TRP A 41 -40.23 -4.43 15.40
CA TRP A 41 -39.33 -4.38 16.57
C TRP A 41 -39.53 -5.54 17.56
N TRP A 42 -40.72 -6.10 17.61
CA TRP A 42 -41.07 -7.25 18.48
C TRP A 42 -40.72 -8.60 17.88
N ASN A 43 -40.35 -8.67 16.60
CA ASN A 43 -40.06 -9.92 15.90
C ASN A 43 -38.57 -10.25 15.99
N PRO A 44 -38.14 -11.17 16.87
CA PRO A 44 -36.72 -11.54 17.04
C PRO A 44 -36.14 -12.30 15.83
N VAL A 45 -37.00 -12.74 14.92
CA VAL A 45 -36.65 -13.44 13.69
C VAL A 45 -37.00 -12.65 12.43
N ALA A 46 -37.17 -11.35 12.56
CA ALA A 46 -37.38 -10.47 11.43
C ALA A 46 -36.30 -10.66 10.34
N PRO A 47 -36.68 -10.55 9.05
CA PRO A 47 -35.70 -10.63 7.99
C PRO A 47 -34.57 -9.62 8.20
N LEU A 48 -33.36 -10.06 7.89
CA LEU A 48 -32.19 -9.18 7.93
C LEU A 48 -32.36 -8.01 6.94
N PRO A 49 -31.74 -6.86 7.20
CA PRO A 49 -31.79 -5.73 6.29
C PRO A 49 -31.38 -6.14 4.87
N PRO A 50 -32.00 -5.57 3.84
CA PRO A 50 -31.68 -5.93 2.46
C PRO A 50 -30.23 -5.55 2.13
N VAL A 51 -29.45 -6.53 1.71
CA VAL A 51 -28.03 -6.36 1.34
C VAL A 51 -27.85 -6.01 -0.15
N GLY A 52 -28.92 -6.03 -0.94
CA GLY A 52 -28.90 -5.79 -2.39
C GLY A 52 -28.23 -6.93 -3.16
N GLY A 53 -28.02 -6.74 -4.45
CA GLY A 53 -27.50 -7.77 -5.35
C GLY A 53 -28.59 -8.75 -5.83
N SER A 54 -28.19 -9.78 -6.61
CA SER A 54 -29.11 -10.82 -7.07
C SER A 54 -29.55 -11.70 -5.91
N PRO A 55 -30.87 -11.97 -5.76
CA PRO A 55 -31.39 -12.90 -4.74
C PRO A 55 -30.80 -14.31 -4.85
N GLU A 56 -30.46 -14.75 -6.04
CA GLU A 56 -29.86 -16.06 -6.31
C GLU A 56 -28.47 -16.19 -5.69
N LEU A 57 -27.75 -15.06 -5.57
CA LEU A 57 -26.44 -14.99 -4.96
C LEU A 57 -26.47 -14.75 -3.45
N HIS A 58 -27.64 -14.54 -2.87
CA HIS A 58 -27.74 -14.40 -1.40
C HIS A 58 -27.32 -15.66 -0.66
N GLY A 59 -27.50 -16.85 -1.27
CA GLY A 59 -27.05 -18.21 -0.92
C GLY A 59 -26.38 -18.34 0.44
N ILE A 60 -27.15 -18.06 1.48
CA ILE A 60 -26.70 -18.23 2.86
C ILE A 60 -27.05 -19.66 3.21
N GLU A 61 -26.05 -20.49 3.35
CA GLU A 61 -26.20 -21.79 3.96
C GLU A 61 -26.68 -21.62 5.41
N ILE A 62 -27.58 -22.50 5.85
CA ILE A 62 -28.06 -22.51 7.24
C ILE A 62 -26.92 -22.82 8.18
N GLU A 63 -25.99 -23.67 7.75
CA GLU A 63 -24.76 -24.01 8.43
C GLU A 63 -23.59 -23.38 7.67
N GLU A 64 -22.94 -22.41 8.28
CA GLU A 64 -21.75 -21.75 7.75
C GLU A 64 -20.53 -22.18 8.55
N ASP A 65 -19.47 -22.54 7.85
CA ASP A 65 -18.18 -22.87 8.45
C ASP A 65 -17.24 -21.67 8.45
N ASP A 66 -16.38 -21.60 9.46
CA ASP A 66 -15.28 -20.63 9.48
C ASP A 66 -14.24 -21.02 8.43
N ILE A 67 -13.91 -20.09 7.53
CA ILE A 67 -12.84 -20.27 6.56
C ILE A 67 -11.54 -19.76 7.16
N TRP A 68 -10.54 -20.63 7.18
CA TRP A 68 -9.20 -20.36 7.69
C TRP A 68 -8.21 -20.28 6.56
N GLU A 69 -7.29 -19.34 6.67
CA GLU A 69 -6.15 -19.20 5.77
C GLU A 69 -4.87 -19.63 6.50
N ASP A 70 -4.06 -20.49 5.88
CA ASP A 70 -2.76 -20.84 6.45
C ASP A 70 -1.87 -19.61 6.52
N LEU A 71 -1.23 -19.42 7.69
CA LEU A 71 -0.31 -18.31 7.91
C LEU A 71 0.97 -18.43 7.07
N GLY A 72 1.30 -19.64 6.60
CA GLY A 72 2.40 -19.86 5.66
C GLY A 72 2.13 -19.29 4.27
N GLU A 73 0.87 -19.34 3.82
CA GLU A 73 0.45 -18.84 2.50
C GLU A 73 0.35 -17.30 2.45
N ARG A 74 0.19 -16.64 3.59
CA ARG A 74 0.03 -15.17 3.65
C ARG A 74 1.25 -14.39 3.15
N VAL A 75 2.44 -14.98 3.14
CA VAL A 75 3.64 -14.36 2.55
C VAL A 75 3.58 -14.28 1.01
N GLY A 76 2.63 -14.98 0.39
CA GLY A 76 2.29 -14.85 -1.03
C GLY A 76 1.41 -13.63 -1.36
N HIS A 77 1.18 -12.76 -0.37
CA HIS A 77 0.44 -11.50 -0.48
C HIS A 77 -1.02 -11.66 -0.94
N LYS A 78 -1.79 -10.58 -0.79
CA LYS A 78 -3.23 -10.63 -0.99
C LYS A 78 -3.77 -9.37 -1.67
N VAL A 79 -4.74 -9.55 -2.57
CA VAL A 79 -5.55 -8.45 -3.12
C VAL A 79 -7.00 -8.58 -2.69
N VAL A 80 -7.57 -7.45 -2.30
CA VAL A 80 -9.00 -7.30 -2.00
C VAL A 80 -9.59 -6.30 -2.98
N LEU A 81 -10.50 -6.77 -3.82
CA LEU A 81 -11.18 -5.98 -4.84
C LEU A 81 -12.65 -5.74 -4.45
N GLY A 82 -13.13 -4.53 -4.65
CA GLY A 82 -14.53 -4.22 -4.38
C GLY A 82 -14.86 -2.74 -4.53
N THR A 83 -16.03 -2.45 -5.10
CA THR A 83 -16.51 -1.07 -5.25
C THR A 83 -16.79 -0.41 -3.88
N THR A 84 -17.19 0.84 -3.89
CA THR A 84 -17.52 1.57 -2.66
C THR A 84 -18.75 0.97 -1.95
N ARG A 85 -18.76 1.04 -0.60
CA ARG A 85 -19.90 0.63 0.27
C ARG A 85 -20.31 -0.85 0.16
N VAL A 86 -19.42 -1.74 -0.26
CA VAL A 86 -19.71 -3.18 -0.31
C VAL A 86 -19.11 -3.96 0.87
N GLY A 87 -18.28 -3.32 1.70
CA GLY A 87 -17.69 -3.91 2.90
C GLY A 87 -16.16 -4.04 2.85
N LYS A 88 -15.47 -3.44 1.85
CA LYS A 88 -14.01 -3.48 1.71
C LYS A 88 -13.29 -2.99 2.98
N THR A 89 -13.61 -1.77 3.46
CA THR A 89 -13.01 -1.20 4.67
C THR A 89 -13.30 -2.05 5.92
N ARG A 90 -14.49 -2.67 6.01
CA ARG A 90 -14.81 -3.58 7.14
C ARG A 90 -14.00 -4.87 7.10
N LEU A 91 -13.71 -5.39 5.93
CA LEU A 91 -12.79 -6.52 5.77
C LEU A 91 -11.36 -6.10 6.16
N CYS A 92 -10.91 -4.93 5.69
CA CYS A 92 -9.61 -4.35 6.05
C CYS A 92 -9.47 -4.24 7.58
N GLU A 93 -10.42 -3.58 8.24
CA GLU A 93 -10.47 -3.46 9.71
C GLU A 93 -10.40 -4.83 10.40
N THR A 94 -11.18 -5.81 9.94
CA THR A 94 -11.22 -7.16 10.52
C THR A 94 -9.86 -7.86 10.41
N MET A 95 -9.20 -7.76 9.25
CA MET A 95 -7.88 -8.36 9.03
C MET A 95 -6.80 -7.70 9.90
N ILE A 96 -6.80 -6.36 9.94
CA ILE A 96 -5.87 -5.58 10.78
C ILE A 96 -6.03 -5.97 12.26
N VAL A 97 -7.26 -6.01 12.77
CA VAL A 97 -7.53 -6.40 14.16
C VAL A 97 -7.00 -7.80 14.47
N GLN A 98 -7.16 -8.75 13.54
CA GLN A 98 -6.63 -10.11 13.73
C GLN A 98 -5.11 -10.13 13.73
N ASP A 99 -4.47 -9.36 12.88
CA ASP A 99 -3.01 -9.27 12.82
C ASP A 99 -2.44 -8.64 14.09
N ILE A 100 -3.10 -7.58 14.62
CA ILE A 100 -2.74 -6.98 15.89
C ILE A 100 -2.87 -8.01 17.02
N ARG A 101 -4.01 -8.70 17.13
CA ARG A 101 -4.26 -9.69 18.20
C ARG A 101 -3.36 -10.91 18.11
N ARG A 102 -2.88 -11.26 16.93
CA ARG A 102 -1.91 -12.34 16.73
C ARG A 102 -0.50 -11.96 17.17
N GLY A 103 -0.20 -10.68 17.29
CA GLY A 103 1.12 -10.17 17.68
C GLY A 103 2.05 -9.85 16.51
N ASP A 104 1.54 -9.74 15.29
CA ASP A 104 2.33 -9.31 14.14
C ASP A 104 2.61 -7.80 14.21
N VAL A 105 3.76 -7.36 13.75
CA VAL A 105 3.95 -5.94 13.45
C VAL A 105 2.92 -5.56 12.40
N THR A 106 2.04 -4.61 12.71
CA THR A 106 0.90 -4.29 11.85
C THR A 106 0.99 -2.86 11.39
N ILE A 107 1.08 -2.65 10.09
CA ILE A 107 1.24 -1.34 9.45
C ILE A 107 0.06 -1.13 8.49
N ALA A 108 -0.69 -0.05 8.68
CA ALA A 108 -1.76 0.33 7.77
C ALA A 108 -1.43 1.65 7.08
N PHE A 109 -1.44 1.63 5.75
CA PHE A 109 -1.38 2.83 4.91
C PHE A 109 -2.80 3.20 4.49
N ASP A 110 -3.22 4.38 4.86
CA ASP A 110 -4.53 4.93 4.56
C ASP A 110 -4.41 6.30 3.89
N PRO A 111 -4.52 6.38 2.57
CA PRO A 111 -4.45 7.64 1.84
C PRO A 111 -5.52 8.64 2.24
N LYS A 112 -6.69 8.18 2.68
CA LYS A 112 -7.82 9.05 3.01
C LYS A 112 -7.81 9.56 4.45
N GLY A 113 -7.13 8.86 5.34
CA GLY A 113 -7.08 9.22 6.76
C GLY A 113 -8.39 8.90 7.50
N ASP A 114 -8.87 7.64 7.42
CA ASP A 114 -10.12 7.19 8.07
C ASP A 114 -9.95 7.16 9.60
N ALA A 115 -10.64 8.08 10.28
CA ALA A 115 -10.60 8.20 11.73
C ALA A 115 -11.13 6.94 12.46
N ASP A 116 -12.11 6.23 11.87
CA ASP A 116 -12.66 5.00 12.46
C ASP A 116 -11.61 3.89 12.46
N LEU A 117 -10.88 3.71 11.35
CA LEU A 117 -9.80 2.73 11.24
C LEU A 117 -8.65 3.06 12.19
N MET A 118 -8.22 4.32 12.22
CA MET A 118 -7.16 4.79 13.13
C MET A 118 -7.51 4.51 14.60
N THR A 119 -8.70 4.93 15.02
CA THR A 119 -9.21 4.71 16.38
C THR A 119 -9.28 3.22 16.71
N ARG A 120 -9.74 2.40 15.76
CA ARG A 120 -9.80 0.95 15.96
C ARG A 120 -8.44 0.32 16.17
N MET A 121 -7.46 0.72 15.38
CA MET A 121 -6.07 0.23 15.51
C MET A 121 -5.48 0.64 16.85
N TYR A 122 -5.72 1.87 17.30
CA TYR A 122 -5.28 2.34 18.62
C TYR A 122 -5.88 1.49 19.74
N VAL A 123 -7.21 1.35 19.78
CA VAL A 123 -7.90 0.56 20.81
C VAL A 123 -7.39 -0.88 20.86
N GLU A 124 -7.21 -1.53 19.71
CA GLU A 124 -6.70 -2.90 19.66
C GLU A 124 -5.22 -3.00 20.05
N SER A 125 -4.41 -1.98 19.77
CA SER A 125 -3.02 -1.92 20.24
C SER A 125 -2.94 -1.84 21.77
N GLN A 126 -3.78 -0.98 22.37
CA GLN A 126 -3.86 -0.85 23.83
C GLN A 126 -4.32 -2.17 24.50
N LYS A 127 -5.37 -2.81 23.98
CA LYS A 127 -5.83 -4.13 24.44
C LYS A 127 -4.76 -5.22 24.37
N SER A 128 -3.87 -5.10 23.40
CA SER A 128 -2.77 -6.03 23.18
C SER A 128 -1.47 -5.63 23.89
N ASN A 129 -1.49 -4.53 24.65
CA ASN A 129 -0.34 -3.93 25.32
C ASN A 129 0.86 -3.74 24.38
N ARG A 130 0.60 -3.09 23.24
CA ARG A 130 1.58 -2.86 22.16
C ARG A 130 1.73 -1.38 21.87
N PRO A 131 2.94 -0.90 21.55
CA PRO A 131 3.15 0.48 21.13
C PRO A 131 2.31 0.82 19.91
N PHE A 132 1.73 2.00 19.88
CA PHE A 132 1.00 2.55 18.75
C PHE A 132 1.73 3.79 18.23
N TYR A 133 2.05 3.80 16.95
CA TYR A 133 2.61 4.98 16.28
C TYR A 133 1.58 5.51 15.28
N MET A 134 1.25 6.78 15.45
CA MET A 134 0.40 7.51 14.53
C MET A 134 1.25 8.47 13.71
N PHE A 135 1.25 8.30 12.40
CA PHE A 135 1.78 9.26 11.44
C PHE A 135 0.63 9.73 10.55
N HIS A 136 0.30 11.03 10.58
CA HIS A 136 -0.82 11.55 9.83
C HIS A 136 -0.51 12.95 9.30
N LEU A 137 -0.48 13.12 7.96
CA LEU A 137 -0.13 14.40 7.34
C LEU A 137 -1.14 15.52 7.64
N GLY A 138 -2.42 15.16 7.85
CA GLY A 138 -3.47 16.12 8.23
C GLY A 138 -3.48 16.50 9.72
N PHE A 139 -2.71 15.81 10.58
CA PHE A 139 -2.59 16.09 12.02
C PHE A 139 -1.14 16.09 12.46
N PRO A 140 -0.30 16.95 11.88
CA PRO A 140 1.14 16.91 12.10
C PRO A 140 1.53 17.13 13.57
N GLU A 141 0.80 17.93 14.33
CA GLU A 141 1.10 18.24 15.73
C GLU A 141 0.93 17.04 16.68
N TYR A 142 0.13 16.04 16.31
CA TYR A 142 -0.09 14.82 17.10
C TYR A 142 0.63 13.60 16.55
N SER A 143 1.31 13.75 15.43
CA SER A 143 1.94 12.66 14.71
C SER A 143 3.37 12.40 15.18
N CYS A 144 3.80 11.15 15.14
CA CYS A 144 5.22 10.85 15.22
C CYS A 144 5.96 11.46 14.02
N ARG A 145 7.18 11.91 14.24
CA ARG A 145 8.06 12.42 13.17
C ARG A 145 8.74 11.25 12.46
N TYR A 146 8.97 11.36 11.17
CA TYR A 146 9.62 10.32 10.38
C TYR A 146 10.38 10.90 9.21
N ASN A 147 11.63 10.47 8.99
CA ASN A 147 12.42 10.86 7.84
C ASN A 147 12.37 9.76 6.76
N PRO A 148 11.55 9.91 5.67
CA PRO A 148 11.34 8.86 4.68
C PRO A 148 12.58 8.50 3.85
N ILE A 149 13.61 9.33 3.88
CA ILE A 149 14.86 9.15 3.13
C ILE A 149 16.10 9.08 4.02
N GLY A 150 15.91 9.09 5.36
CA GLY A 150 16.98 9.14 6.34
C GLY A 150 17.67 7.81 6.62
N ASP A 151 16.98 6.69 6.35
CA ASP A 151 17.52 5.34 6.49
C ASP A 151 17.70 4.69 5.12
N TYR A 152 18.88 4.16 4.87
CA TYR A 152 19.23 3.53 3.58
C TYR A 152 20.32 2.47 3.77
N GLY A 153 20.29 1.46 2.92
CA GLY A 153 21.37 0.47 2.84
C GLY A 153 22.57 0.99 2.05
N ARG A 154 22.29 1.82 1.05
CA ARG A 154 23.29 2.52 0.22
C ARG A 154 22.83 3.94 -0.03
N ILE A 155 23.73 4.91 0.04
CA ILE A 155 23.41 6.33 -0.17
C ILE A 155 22.72 6.62 -1.53
N THR A 156 22.98 5.79 -2.53
CA THR A 156 22.34 5.89 -3.85
C THR A 156 20.81 5.64 -3.82
N GLU A 157 20.31 4.96 -2.79
CA GLU A 157 18.87 4.74 -2.61
C GLU A 157 18.13 6.04 -2.37
N VAL A 158 18.75 7.00 -1.69
CA VAL A 158 18.17 8.33 -1.44
C VAL A 158 17.86 9.04 -2.75
N ALA A 159 18.84 9.07 -3.66
CA ALA A 159 18.64 9.67 -4.99
C ALA A 159 17.54 8.95 -5.79
N THR A 160 17.48 7.62 -5.69
CA THR A 160 16.45 6.82 -6.36
C THR A 160 15.05 7.12 -5.80
N ARG A 161 14.89 7.19 -4.48
CA ARG A 161 13.61 7.52 -3.82
C ARG A 161 13.07 8.87 -4.26
N ILE A 162 13.93 9.87 -4.42
CA ILE A 162 13.54 11.22 -4.86
C ILE A 162 13.23 11.25 -6.37
N ALA A 163 14.13 10.69 -7.19
CA ALA A 163 13.97 10.73 -8.64
C ALA A 163 12.73 9.94 -9.11
N ASN A 164 12.37 8.84 -8.44
CA ASN A 164 11.18 8.05 -8.78
C ASN A 164 9.85 8.76 -8.49
N GLN A 165 9.88 9.88 -7.78
CA GLN A 165 8.69 10.73 -7.57
C GLN A 165 8.45 11.71 -8.75
N LEU A 166 9.43 11.84 -9.65
CA LEU A 166 9.30 12.68 -10.83
C LEU A 166 8.72 11.91 -12.01
N PRO A 167 8.00 12.60 -12.93
CA PRO A 167 7.45 11.97 -14.12
C PRO A 167 8.53 11.25 -14.95
N SER A 168 8.20 10.06 -15.45
CA SER A 168 9.14 9.18 -16.16
C SER A 168 8.82 8.98 -17.64
N GLU A 169 7.83 9.70 -18.22
CA GLU A 169 7.38 9.49 -19.59
C GLU A 169 8.01 10.48 -20.59
N GLY A 170 8.35 9.97 -21.76
CA GLY A 170 8.84 10.79 -22.87
C GLY A 170 10.16 11.52 -22.54
N GLN A 171 10.22 12.81 -22.82
CA GLN A 171 11.40 13.66 -22.55
C GLN A 171 11.68 13.82 -21.05
N SER A 172 10.69 13.59 -20.18
CA SER A 172 10.84 13.69 -18.74
C SER A 172 11.80 12.64 -18.16
N ALA A 173 12.00 11.50 -18.83
CA ALA A 173 12.94 10.48 -18.40
C ALA A 173 14.39 10.99 -18.31
N ALA A 174 14.84 11.77 -19.30
CA ALA A 174 16.19 12.35 -19.31
C ALA A 174 16.38 13.35 -18.17
N PHE A 175 15.35 14.15 -17.85
CA PHE A 175 15.39 15.07 -16.70
C PHE A 175 15.43 14.30 -15.38
N ARG A 176 14.65 13.22 -15.25
CA ARG A 176 14.69 12.34 -14.05
C ARG A 176 16.07 11.75 -13.82
N ASP A 177 16.73 11.26 -14.87
CA ASP A 177 18.07 10.70 -14.78
C ASP A 177 19.12 11.76 -14.41
N PHE A 178 18.96 12.98 -14.91
CA PHE A 178 19.78 14.12 -14.52
C PHE A 178 19.58 14.48 -13.05
N VAL A 179 18.34 14.57 -12.59
CA VAL A 179 18.01 14.84 -11.18
C VAL A 179 18.56 13.71 -10.29
N TRP A 180 18.42 12.46 -10.68
CA TRP A 180 19.01 11.34 -9.95
C TRP A 180 20.52 11.51 -9.76
N ARG A 181 21.24 11.83 -10.84
CA ARG A 181 22.68 12.06 -10.78
C ARG A 181 23.05 13.23 -9.87
N PHE A 182 22.31 14.32 -9.98
CA PHE A 182 22.51 15.50 -9.14
C PHE A 182 22.29 15.21 -7.65
N VAL A 183 21.14 14.66 -7.30
CA VAL A 183 20.81 14.30 -5.91
C VAL A 183 21.81 13.27 -5.37
N ASN A 184 22.26 12.32 -6.18
CA ASN A 184 23.29 11.35 -5.78
C ASN A 184 24.64 12.01 -5.42
N VAL A 185 25.04 13.06 -6.15
CA VAL A 185 26.25 13.82 -5.79
C VAL A 185 26.02 14.60 -4.52
N LEU A 186 24.87 15.30 -4.37
CA LEU A 186 24.54 16.03 -3.14
C LEU A 186 24.55 15.11 -1.92
N THR A 187 23.88 13.99 -1.99
CA THR A 187 23.74 13.06 -0.84
C THR A 187 25.06 12.43 -0.46
N LYS A 188 25.91 12.08 -1.41
CA LYS A 188 27.30 11.63 -1.12
C LYS A 188 28.14 12.72 -0.46
N THR A 189 27.98 13.97 -0.90
CA THR A 189 28.67 15.11 -0.30
C THR A 189 28.19 15.34 1.13
N MET A 190 26.86 15.28 1.35
CA MET A 190 26.26 15.36 2.68
C MET A 190 26.77 14.24 3.61
N GLU A 191 26.79 12.99 3.13
CA GLU A 191 27.36 11.86 3.87
C GLU A 191 28.84 12.11 4.22
N GLY A 192 29.62 12.60 3.25
CA GLY A 192 31.01 13.02 3.47
C GLY A 192 31.16 14.12 4.52
N LEU A 193 30.19 15.00 4.66
CA LEU A 193 30.13 16.06 5.68
C LEU A 193 29.44 15.62 6.99
N SER A 194 28.99 14.37 7.08
CA SER A 194 28.22 13.83 8.22
C SER A 194 26.84 14.52 8.40
N ILE A 195 26.28 15.04 7.32
CA ILE A 195 24.93 15.61 7.27
C ILE A 195 23.95 14.50 6.91
N LYS A 196 22.98 14.25 7.75
CA LYS A 196 21.94 13.23 7.47
C LYS A 196 21.02 13.72 6.35
N PRO A 197 20.77 12.90 5.29
CA PRO A 197 19.81 13.27 4.25
C PRO A 197 18.40 13.45 4.83
N SER A 198 17.77 14.57 4.48
CA SER A 198 16.36 14.86 4.67
C SER A 198 15.90 15.72 3.49
N TYR A 199 14.59 15.82 3.25
CA TYR A 199 14.10 16.67 2.17
C TYR A 199 14.54 18.11 2.35
N GLU A 200 14.54 18.63 3.58
CA GLU A 200 14.98 19.98 3.89
C GLU A 200 16.47 20.18 3.62
N ASN A 201 17.31 19.25 4.07
CA ASN A 201 18.76 19.34 3.83
C ASN A 201 19.10 19.22 2.34
N ILE A 202 18.39 18.38 1.60
CA ILE A 202 18.58 18.26 0.15
C ILE A 202 18.10 19.54 -0.56
N TYR A 203 16.98 20.14 -0.14
CA TYR A 203 16.51 21.39 -0.70
C TYR A 203 17.51 22.53 -0.48
N LYS A 204 17.99 22.71 0.77
CA LYS A 204 19.02 23.70 1.11
C LYS A 204 20.31 23.49 0.31
N SER A 205 20.77 22.25 0.22
CA SER A 205 21.98 21.90 -0.53
C SER A 205 21.82 22.06 -2.05
N ALA A 206 20.64 21.78 -2.58
CA ALA A 206 20.36 21.99 -4.00
C ALA A 206 20.32 23.47 -4.37
N ALA A 207 19.79 24.32 -3.50
CA ALA A 207 19.76 25.77 -3.69
C ALA A 207 21.17 26.39 -3.55
N ASN A 208 22.01 25.84 -2.68
CA ASN A 208 23.34 26.36 -2.33
C ASN A 208 24.44 25.32 -2.58
N VAL A 209 24.49 24.74 -3.77
CA VAL A 209 25.47 23.68 -4.10
C VAL A 209 26.93 24.16 -4.02
N ASP A 210 27.17 25.45 -4.27
CA ASP A 210 28.50 26.06 -4.14
C ASP A 210 29.00 26.01 -2.70
N GLU A 211 28.15 26.32 -1.72
CA GLU A 211 28.48 26.28 -0.29
C GLU A 211 28.76 24.84 0.16
N LEU A 212 27.87 23.91 -0.17
CA LEU A 212 28.04 22.48 0.14
C LEU A 212 29.37 21.93 -0.41
N ALA A 213 29.70 22.27 -1.67
CA ALA A 213 30.96 21.87 -2.30
C ALA A 213 32.17 22.51 -1.62
N GLY A 214 32.09 23.80 -1.27
CA GLY A 214 33.14 24.51 -0.56
C GLY A 214 33.46 23.87 0.78
N ASP A 215 32.47 23.53 1.58
CA ASP A 215 32.64 22.88 2.87
C ASP A 215 33.24 21.46 2.72
N TYR A 216 32.80 20.72 1.69
CA TYR A 216 33.40 19.42 1.40
C TYR A 216 34.86 19.54 1.00
N PHE A 217 35.22 20.51 0.14
CA PHE A 217 36.60 20.76 -0.28
C PHE A 217 37.49 21.14 0.89
N LYS A 218 37.04 22.01 1.81
CA LYS A 218 37.75 22.35 3.05
C LYS A 218 37.98 21.09 3.89
N LYS A 219 36.93 20.26 4.13
CA LYS A 219 37.08 19.02 4.90
C LYS A 219 38.12 18.08 4.31
N ILE A 220 38.19 17.95 2.99
CA ILE A 220 39.22 17.14 2.32
C ILE A 220 40.60 17.74 2.50
N LEU A 221 40.74 19.07 2.39
CA LEU A 221 42.00 19.78 2.63
C LEU A 221 42.47 19.61 4.08
N ASP A 222 41.59 19.80 5.06
CA ASP A 222 41.89 19.59 6.49
C ASP A 222 42.39 18.18 6.76
N LYS A 223 41.79 17.18 6.11
CA LYS A 223 42.15 15.78 6.30
C LYS A 223 43.51 15.40 5.67
N HIS A 224 43.78 15.89 4.46
CA HIS A 224 44.88 15.42 3.64
C HIS A 224 46.04 16.42 3.53
N HIS A 225 45.84 17.69 3.84
CA HIS A 225 46.81 18.77 3.72
C HIS A 225 46.75 19.71 4.94
N PRO A 226 47.00 19.24 6.17
CA PRO A 226 46.93 20.09 7.36
C PRO A 226 47.73 21.38 7.21
N GLY A 227 47.12 22.54 7.52
CA GLY A 227 47.75 23.87 7.36
C GLY A 227 47.70 24.41 5.93
N TRP A 228 46.82 23.88 5.10
CA TRP A 228 46.61 24.26 3.70
C TRP A 228 46.23 25.74 3.50
N GLU A 229 45.70 26.39 4.52
CA GLU A 229 45.21 27.77 4.45
C GLU A 229 46.34 28.73 4.02
N LYS A 230 47.58 28.55 4.53
CA LYS A 230 48.73 29.36 4.17
C LYS A 230 49.10 29.24 2.68
N ASP A 231 49.02 28.02 2.16
CA ASP A 231 49.31 27.78 0.75
C ASP A 231 48.16 28.31 -0.12
N PHE A 232 46.93 28.23 0.36
CA PHE A 232 45.72 28.69 -0.33
C PHE A 232 45.67 30.22 -0.44
N ASP A 233 46.09 30.94 0.58
CA ASP A 233 46.18 32.41 0.54
C ASP A 233 47.11 32.89 -0.60
N ASN A 234 48.20 32.16 -0.84
CA ASN A 234 49.17 32.45 -1.88
C ASN A 234 48.88 31.74 -3.23
N PHE A 235 47.78 30.99 -3.31
CA PHE A 235 47.42 30.31 -4.55
C PHE A 235 46.64 31.23 -5.48
N ASP A 236 47.16 31.43 -6.68
CA ASP A 236 46.46 32.13 -7.74
C ASP A 236 45.70 31.14 -8.62
N MET A 237 44.38 31.28 -8.62
CA MET A 237 43.53 30.50 -9.50
C MET A 237 43.80 30.92 -10.96
N PRO A 238 43.83 29.98 -11.94
CA PRO A 238 43.96 30.31 -13.35
C PRO A 238 42.94 31.38 -13.81
N GLU A 239 43.42 32.43 -14.51
CA GLU A 239 42.56 33.56 -14.92
C GLU A 239 41.35 33.10 -15.75
N SER A 240 41.51 32.05 -16.55
CA SER A 240 40.43 31.43 -17.31
C SER A 240 39.33 30.86 -16.44
N GLU A 241 39.68 30.23 -15.32
CA GLU A 241 38.73 29.66 -14.35
C GLU A 241 38.04 30.77 -13.54
N ALA A 242 38.81 31.80 -13.14
CA ALA A 242 38.24 32.98 -12.47
C ALA A 242 37.22 33.71 -13.33
N LYS A 243 37.54 33.95 -14.59
CA LYS A 243 36.61 34.57 -15.57
C LYS A 243 35.40 33.68 -15.82
N SER A 244 35.60 32.36 -15.86
CA SER A 244 34.51 31.39 -16.01
C SER A 244 33.56 31.44 -14.80
N ALA A 245 34.07 31.43 -13.58
CA ALA A 245 33.29 31.50 -12.36
C ALA A 245 32.38 32.75 -12.30
N VAL A 246 32.96 33.93 -12.62
CA VAL A 246 32.18 35.17 -12.69
C VAL A 246 31.11 35.11 -13.79
N LYS A 247 31.44 34.59 -14.96
CA LYS A 247 30.50 34.46 -16.08
C LYS A 247 29.36 33.49 -15.78
N THR A 248 29.63 32.42 -15.07
CA THR A 248 28.65 31.36 -14.73
C THR A 248 27.91 31.62 -13.41
N GLY A 249 28.21 32.74 -12.72
CA GLY A 249 27.55 33.13 -11.47
C GLY A 249 27.89 32.22 -10.28
N ARG A 250 29.05 31.55 -10.31
CA ARG A 250 29.51 30.63 -9.25
C ARG A 250 30.32 31.35 -8.18
N ASN A 251 30.34 30.76 -6.99
CA ASN A 251 31.15 31.29 -5.87
C ASN A 251 32.65 31.16 -6.17
N LEU A 252 33.37 32.31 -6.16
CA LEU A 252 34.79 32.38 -6.48
C LEU A 252 35.66 31.58 -5.51
N ASP A 253 35.36 31.63 -4.21
CA ASP A 253 36.13 30.92 -3.19
C ASP A 253 35.99 29.40 -3.34
N THR A 254 34.78 28.91 -3.60
CA THR A 254 34.54 27.50 -3.88
C THR A 254 35.27 27.02 -5.13
N MET A 255 35.22 27.83 -6.22
CA MET A 255 35.96 27.53 -7.44
C MET A 255 37.47 27.53 -7.21
N LYS A 256 38.01 28.49 -6.43
CA LYS A 256 39.42 28.55 -6.03
C LYS A 256 39.84 27.33 -5.21
N LEU A 257 39.00 26.88 -4.26
CA LEU A 257 39.20 25.63 -3.50
C LEU A 257 39.28 24.39 -4.40
N GLY A 258 38.36 24.27 -5.35
CA GLY A 258 38.39 23.18 -6.33
C GLY A 258 39.62 23.15 -7.21
N SER A 259 40.09 24.34 -7.68
CA SER A 259 41.31 24.50 -8.45
C SER A 259 42.55 24.17 -7.62
N PHE A 260 42.57 24.59 -6.35
CA PHE A 260 43.64 24.29 -5.43
C PHE A 260 43.80 22.78 -5.15
N LEU A 261 42.66 22.08 -4.94
CA LEU A 261 42.65 20.61 -4.80
C LEU A 261 43.23 19.90 -6.02
N LYS A 262 42.85 20.35 -7.23
CA LYS A 262 43.41 19.82 -8.47
C LYS A 262 44.92 20.08 -8.56
N ALA A 263 45.41 21.28 -8.17
CA ALA A 263 46.83 21.61 -8.14
C ALA A 263 47.59 20.73 -7.17
N LYS A 264 46.97 20.34 -6.04
CA LYS A 264 47.54 19.37 -5.08
C LYS A 264 47.43 17.92 -5.56
N LYS A 265 46.96 17.67 -6.79
CA LYS A 265 46.76 16.34 -7.41
C LYS A 265 45.85 15.40 -6.58
N HIS A 266 44.89 15.97 -5.89
CA HIS A 266 43.92 15.19 -5.14
C HIS A 266 42.80 14.79 -6.08
N ASN A 267 42.80 13.52 -6.51
CA ASN A 267 41.82 12.97 -7.46
C ASN A 267 40.87 12.06 -6.70
N GLU A 268 39.69 12.56 -6.40
CA GLU A 268 38.59 11.81 -5.81
C GLU A 268 37.35 11.94 -6.71
N PRO A 269 36.65 10.85 -7.05
CA PRO A 269 35.52 10.89 -7.99
C PRO A 269 34.41 11.88 -7.60
N LEU A 270 34.23 12.13 -6.30
CA LEU A 270 33.22 13.07 -5.82
C LEU A 270 33.63 14.52 -6.05
N ILE A 271 34.92 14.84 -5.91
CA ILE A 271 35.47 16.17 -6.24
C ILE A 271 35.30 16.47 -7.72
N ASP A 272 35.57 15.49 -8.58
CA ASP A 272 35.39 15.63 -10.03
C ASP A 272 33.90 15.81 -10.39
N ALA A 273 33.01 15.08 -9.73
CA ALA A 273 31.56 15.21 -9.94
C ALA A 273 31.04 16.59 -9.50
N LEU A 274 31.47 17.10 -8.34
CA LEU A 274 31.18 18.47 -7.88
C LEU A 274 31.74 19.51 -8.84
N GLY A 275 33.00 19.35 -9.26
CA GLY A 275 33.63 20.21 -10.26
C GLY A 275 32.85 20.24 -11.58
N GLY A 276 32.32 19.10 -12.01
CA GLY A 276 31.43 19.01 -13.17
C GLY A 276 30.12 19.78 -13.00
N ILE A 277 29.51 19.75 -11.81
CA ILE A 277 28.31 20.55 -11.48
C ILE A 277 28.65 22.05 -11.48
N LEU A 278 29.73 22.43 -10.82
CA LEU A 278 30.16 23.82 -10.70
C LEU A 278 30.64 24.44 -12.02
N SER A 279 31.07 23.62 -12.99
CA SER A 279 31.48 24.09 -14.32
C SER A 279 30.30 24.50 -15.21
N ASN A 280 29.07 24.06 -14.90
CA ASN A 280 27.89 24.45 -15.63
C ASN A 280 27.44 25.87 -15.24
N ASP A 281 26.93 26.63 -16.23
CA ASP A 281 26.25 27.90 -15.96
C ASP A 281 25.11 27.69 -14.94
N ARG A 282 25.08 28.55 -13.93
CA ARG A 282 24.11 28.42 -12.83
C ARG A 282 22.67 28.47 -13.32
N SER A 283 22.36 29.39 -14.23
CA SER A 283 21.00 29.55 -14.76
C SER A 283 20.57 28.38 -15.64
N TYR A 284 21.49 27.78 -16.37
CA TYR A 284 21.22 26.57 -17.15
C TYR A 284 21.02 25.36 -16.23
N PHE A 285 21.85 25.26 -15.20
CA PHE A 285 21.74 24.20 -14.21
C PHE A 285 20.41 24.26 -13.43
N GLU A 286 19.99 25.46 -13.00
CA GLU A 286 18.70 25.68 -12.35
C GLU A 286 17.52 25.25 -13.23
N LYS A 287 17.60 25.41 -14.54
CA LYS A 287 16.59 24.88 -15.48
C LYS A 287 16.55 23.36 -15.53
N LEU A 288 17.73 22.71 -15.46
CA LEU A 288 17.80 21.24 -15.47
C LEU A 288 17.22 20.61 -14.21
N VAL A 289 17.32 21.27 -13.06
CA VAL A 289 16.77 20.80 -11.78
C VAL A 289 15.42 21.43 -11.45
N SER A 290 14.85 22.24 -12.35
CA SER A 290 13.60 22.96 -12.13
C SER A 290 12.42 22.06 -11.79
N SER A 291 12.40 20.81 -12.24
CA SER A 291 11.37 19.84 -11.90
C SER A 291 11.49 19.30 -10.47
N LEU A 292 12.67 19.42 -9.85
CA LEU A 292 12.92 18.95 -8.49
C LEU A 292 12.41 19.97 -7.44
N TYR A 293 12.57 21.27 -7.70
CA TYR A 293 12.24 22.30 -6.72
C TYR A 293 10.77 22.30 -6.28
N PRO A 294 9.76 22.23 -7.19
CA PRO A 294 8.37 22.23 -6.77
C PRO A 294 8.02 21.05 -5.85
N LEU A 295 8.60 19.88 -6.11
CA LEU A 295 8.44 18.70 -5.24
C LEU A 295 9.05 18.96 -3.86
N LEU A 296 10.31 19.42 -3.83
CA LEU A 296 10.99 19.68 -2.55
C LEU A 296 10.32 20.83 -1.78
N GLU A 297 9.86 21.87 -2.44
CA GLU A 297 9.13 22.98 -1.82
C GLU A 297 7.86 22.49 -1.12
N LYS A 298 7.06 21.64 -1.78
CA LYS A 298 5.87 21.03 -1.17
C LYS A 298 6.22 20.21 0.07
N LEU A 299 7.30 19.42 0.00
CA LEU A 299 7.75 18.54 1.08
C LEU A 299 8.47 19.29 2.23
N THR A 300 8.88 20.53 2.01
CA THR A 300 9.63 21.34 2.99
C THR A 300 8.87 22.57 3.46
N THR A 301 7.55 22.62 3.22
CA THR A 301 6.71 23.75 3.62
C THR A 301 5.84 23.39 4.82
N GLY A 302 5.71 24.33 5.76
CA GLY A 302 4.78 24.27 6.89
C GLY A 302 5.09 23.15 7.90
N GLU A 303 4.06 22.65 8.57
CA GLU A 303 4.20 21.63 9.62
C GLU A 303 4.56 20.25 9.04
N VAL A 304 4.25 19.98 7.78
CA VAL A 304 4.65 18.75 7.08
C VAL A 304 6.18 18.64 7.01
N ALA A 305 6.89 19.75 6.79
CA ALA A 305 8.36 19.77 6.77
C ALA A 305 8.95 19.24 8.08
N LYS A 306 8.45 19.72 9.22
CA LYS A 306 8.90 19.28 10.56
C LYS A 306 8.59 17.80 10.80
N LEU A 307 7.51 17.31 10.20
CA LEU A 307 7.09 15.92 10.34
C LEU A 307 7.99 14.95 9.57
N ILE A 308 8.35 15.29 8.32
CA ILE A 308 9.11 14.40 7.43
C ILE A 308 10.60 14.74 7.28
N SER A 309 11.03 15.85 7.85
CA SER A 309 12.45 16.25 7.95
C SER A 309 12.79 16.59 9.40
N PRO A 310 12.60 15.63 10.35
CA PRO A 310 12.80 15.89 11.76
C PRO A 310 14.26 16.28 12.05
N ASP A 311 14.43 17.36 12.78
CA ASP A 311 15.70 17.67 13.42
C ASP A 311 15.91 16.73 14.61
N THR A 312 16.95 15.90 14.54
CA THR A 312 17.28 14.95 15.60
C THR A 312 17.99 15.60 16.79
N GLU A 313 18.48 16.82 16.64
CA GLU A 313 19.15 17.58 17.69
C GLU A 313 18.18 18.48 18.45
N ASP A 314 17.00 18.75 17.89
CA ASP A 314 15.95 19.52 18.56
C ASP A 314 15.24 18.68 19.64
N LEU A 315 15.72 18.84 20.88
CA LEU A 315 15.13 18.23 22.06
C LEU A 315 13.88 18.97 22.57
N SER A 316 13.53 20.10 21.99
CA SER A 316 12.33 20.87 22.38
C SER A 316 11.04 20.28 21.81
N ASP A 317 11.12 19.53 20.73
CA ASP A 317 9.97 18.84 20.13
C ASP A 317 9.76 17.47 20.81
N PRO A 318 8.67 17.31 21.60
CA PRO A 318 8.42 16.09 22.37
C PRO A 318 7.96 14.90 21.50
N ARG A 319 7.60 15.15 20.23
CA ARG A 319 7.09 14.09 19.33
C ARG A 319 8.17 13.06 19.02
N ILE A 320 7.79 11.81 19.13
CA ILE A 320 8.70 10.68 18.89
C ILE A 320 9.14 10.66 17.41
N ILE A 321 10.40 10.38 17.15
CA ILE A 321 10.90 10.06 15.81
C ILE A 321 10.74 8.57 15.60
N MET A 322 9.84 8.18 14.70
CA MET A 322 9.59 6.81 14.31
C MET A 322 10.76 6.28 13.46
N ASP A 323 11.11 5.03 13.69
CA ASP A 323 12.11 4.27 12.97
C ASP A 323 11.58 2.86 12.76
N TRP A 324 11.62 2.36 11.53
CA TRP A 324 11.09 1.03 11.20
C TRP A 324 11.77 -0.10 11.98
N ARG A 325 13.05 0.03 12.33
CA ARG A 325 13.74 -0.98 13.15
C ARG A 325 13.15 -1.04 14.56
N LYS A 326 12.90 0.11 15.18
CA LYS A 326 12.24 0.19 16.49
C LYS A 326 10.81 -0.35 16.41
N VAL A 327 10.09 -0.03 15.34
CA VAL A 327 8.75 -0.58 15.09
C VAL A 327 8.78 -2.12 15.04
N MET A 328 9.76 -2.70 14.33
CA MET A 328 9.92 -4.16 14.26
C MET A 328 10.33 -4.75 15.61
N GLU A 329 11.24 -4.12 16.33
CA GLU A 329 11.74 -4.59 17.62
C GLU A 329 10.68 -4.59 18.71
N SER A 330 9.83 -3.58 18.73
CA SER A 330 8.77 -3.40 19.72
C SER A 330 7.45 -4.10 19.37
N ASN A 331 7.36 -4.78 18.22
CA ASN A 331 6.09 -5.33 17.72
C ASN A 331 4.98 -4.28 17.63
N ALA A 332 5.31 -3.09 17.19
CA ALA A 332 4.39 -1.97 17.20
C ALA A 332 3.23 -2.11 16.19
N VAL A 333 2.20 -1.34 16.44
CA VAL A 333 1.10 -1.06 15.51
C VAL A 333 1.30 0.34 14.95
N VAL A 334 1.27 0.48 13.64
CA VAL A 334 1.53 1.76 12.95
C VAL A 334 0.37 2.12 12.05
N TYR A 335 -0.19 3.29 12.26
CA TYR A 335 -1.18 3.88 11.35
C TYR A 335 -0.55 5.04 10.57
N ILE A 336 -0.69 5.02 9.25
CA ILE A 336 -0.14 6.04 8.34
C ILE A 336 -1.30 6.64 7.55
N GLY A 337 -1.74 7.81 7.97
CA GLY A 337 -2.73 8.64 7.30
C GLY A 337 -2.05 9.66 6.40
N LEU A 338 -2.21 9.53 5.08
CA LEU A 338 -1.48 10.35 4.12
C LEU A 338 -2.25 11.58 3.63
N ASP A 339 -3.53 11.71 4.00
CA ASP A 339 -4.37 12.87 3.66
C ASP A 339 -4.31 13.28 2.17
N SER A 340 -4.42 12.30 1.30
CA SER A 340 -4.35 12.48 -0.17
C SER A 340 -5.43 13.42 -0.72
N LEU A 341 -6.48 13.65 0.06
CA LEU A 341 -7.54 14.59 -0.29
C LEU A 341 -7.06 16.05 -0.23
N SER A 342 -6.10 16.35 0.63
CA SER A 342 -5.51 17.70 0.76
C SER A 342 -4.38 17.91 -0.23
N ASP A 343 -3.43 16.97 -0.36
CA ASP A 343 -2.34 17.00 -1.35
C ASP A 343 -1.93 15.58 -1.76
N ALA A 344 -2.41 15.15 -2.93
CA ALA A 344 -2.15 13.82 -3.47
C ALA A 344 -0.68 13.60 -3.87
N GLU A 345 0.06 14.67 -4.24
CA GLU A 345 1.48 14.54 -4.60
C GLU A 345 2.35 14.31 -3.38
N VAL A 346 2.13 15.08 -2.31
CA VAL A 346 2.83 14.89 -1.03
C VAL A 346 2.51 13.51 -0.45
N ALA A 347 1.24 13.11 -0.45
CA ALA A 347 0.80 11.80 0.02
C ALA A 347 1.51 10.65 -0.73
N ALA A 348 1.54 10.72 -2.06
CA ALA A 348 2.21 9.72 -2.90
C ALA A 348 3.73 9.72 -2.67
N ALA A 349 4.36 10.89 -2.57
CA ALA A 349 5.80 11.04 -2.35
C ALA A 349 6.23 10.40 -1.02
N VAL A 350 5.53 10.72 0.07
CA VAL A 350 5.82 10.18 1.40
C VAL A 350 5.53 8.67 1.45
N GLY A 351 4.37 8.24 0.94
CA GLY A 351 3.99 6.82 0.91
C GLY A 351 4.99 5.96 0.12
N ASN A 352 5.38 6.39 -1.07
CA ASN A 352 6.38 5.68 -1.90
C ASN A 352 7.75 5.61 -1.21
N ALA A 353 8.19 6.70 -0.57
CA ALA A 353 9.46 6.70 0.15
C ALA A 353 9.41 5.77 1.38
N MET A 354 8.27 5.67 2.08
CA MET A 354 8.06 4.69 3.16
C MET A 354 8.10 3.25 2.65
N PHE A 355 7.48 2.95 1.50
CA PHE A 355 7.57 1.61 0.89
C PHE A 355 9.00 1.25 0.47
N ALA A 356 9.74 2.20 -0.10
CA ALA A 356 11.14 2.01 -0.44
C ALA A 356 12.01 1.70 0.79
N ASP A 357 11.76 2.41 1.89
CA ASP A 357 12.44 2.19 3.16
C ASP A 357 12.12 0.81 3.77
N LEU A 358 10.83 0.43 3.78
CA LEU A 358 10.41 -0.91 4.19
C LEU A 358 11.02 -2.01 3.30
N THR A 359 11.15 -1.78 1.99
CA THR A 359 11.80 -2.70 1.06
C THR A 359 13.29 -2.84 1.35
N SER A 360 13.98 -1.73 1.63
CA SER A 360 15.39 -1.73 2.02
C SER A 360 15.61 -2.50 3.32
N LEU A 361 14.76 -2.27 4.33
CA LEU A 361 14.80 -3.01 5.59
C LEU A 361 14.52 -4.51 5.39
N ALA A 362 13.51 -4.88 4.58
CA ALA A 362 13.25 -6.27 4.25
C ALA A 362 14.47 -6.95 3.61
N GLY A 363 15.18 -6.23 2.72
CA GLY A 363 16.42 -6.71 2.13
C GLY A 363 17.55 -6.92 3.15
N GLN A 364 17.63 -6.07 4.17
CA GLN A 364 18.59 -6.24 5.28
C GLN A 364 18.21 -7.43 6.16
N ILE A 365 16.93 -7.56 6.53
CA ILE A 365 16.42 -8.70 7.31
C ILE A 365 16.65 -10.01 6.56
N TYR A 366 16.43 -10.04 5.26
CA TYR A 366 16.67 -11.24 4.43
C TYR A 366 18.14 -11.66 4.46
N LYS A 367 19.08 -10.70 4.41
CA LYS A 367 20.52 -10.96 4.39
C LYS A 367 21.12 -11.29 5.75
N PHE A 368 20.67 -10.60 6.80
CA PHE A 368 21.33 -10.61 8.11
C PHE A 368 20.43 -11.15 9.24
N GLY A 369 19.16 -11.46 8.96
CA GLY A 369 18.16 -11.82 9.96
C GLY A 369 17.64 -10.60 10.75
N HIS A 370 16.70 -10.84 11.66
CA HIS A 370 16.08 -9.78 12.49
C HIS A 370 17.01 -9.20 13.56
N GLY A 371 18.16 -9.81 13.79
CA GLY A 371 19.13 -9.40 14.80
C GLY A 371 20.47 -9.03 14.21
N VAL A 372 20.56 -7.91 13.49
CA VAL A 372 21.87 -7.37 13.05
C VAL A 372 22.67 -6.98 14.30
N GLY A 373 23.64 -7.82 14.67
CA GLY A 373 24.54 -7.58 15.82
C GLY A 373 24.18 -8.33 17.12
N GLN A 374 23.10 -9.11 17.16
CA GLN A 374 22.80 -9.97 18.30
C GLN A 374 22.96 -11.46 17.93
N SER A 375 23.87 -12.15 18.62
CA SER A 375 24.03 -13.60 18.51
C SER A 375 22.90 -14.32 19.27
N GLY A 376 21.82 -14.60 18.57
CA GLY A 376 20.69 -15.38 19.08
C GLY A 376 19.74 -15.77 17.96
N LYS A 377 19.11 -16.95 18.06
CA LYS A 377 18.03 -17.36 17.16
C LYS A 377 16.83 -16.43 17.40
N THR A 378 16.81 -15.28 16.73
CA THR A 378 15.65 -14.39 16.74
C THR A 378 14.52 -15.03 15.96
N GLN A 379 13.38 -15.22 16.62
CA GLN A 379 12.15 -15.68 16.00
C GLN A 379 11.81 -14.76 14.83
N LYS A 380 11.56 -15.31 13.64
CA LYS A 380 11.14 -14.52 12.48
C LYS A 380 9.83 -13.80 12.83
N ARG A 381 9.88 -12.49 12.95
CA ARG A 381 8.69 -11.68 13.19
C ARG A 381 7.91 -11.54 11.90
N LYS A 382 6.61 -11.64 11.98
CA LYS A 382 5.71 -11.38 10.85
C LYS A 382 5.37 -9.90 10.82
N VAL A 383 5.38 -9.34 9.62
CA VAL A 383 5.05 -7.94 9.38
C VAL A 383 3.87 -7.90 8.43
N SER A 384 2.71 -7.48 8.92
CA SER A 384 1.48 -7.34 8.15
C SER A 384 1.33 -5.91 7.68
N ILE A 385 1.37 -5.70 6.38
CA ILE A 385 1.20 -4.39 5.73
C ILE A 385 -0.16 -4.39 5.03
N HIS A 386 -0.98 -3.42 5.37
CA HIS A 386 -2.27 -3.18 4.75
C HIS A 386 -2.21 -1.84 3.99
N ALA A 387 -2.47 -1.85 2.69
CA ALA A 387 -2.51 -0.66 1.85
C ALA A 387 -3.94 -0.45 1.33
N ASP A 388 -4.71 0.40 2.01
CA ASP A 388 -6.04 0.79 1.52
C ASP A 388 -5.90 1.78 0.35
N GLU A 389 -6.92 1.84 -0.50
CA GLU A 389 -6.91 2.61 -1.76
C GLU A 389 -5.56 2.52 -2.48
N PHE A 390 -5.11 1.28 -2.67
CA PHE A 390 -3.78 0.95 -3.17
C PHE A 390 -3.39 1.68 -4.46
N ASN A 391 -4.36 1.96 -5.33
CA ASN A 391 -4.16 2.74 -6.55
C ASN A 391 -3.62 4.17 -6.29
N GLU A 392 -3.82 4.74 -5.10
CA GLU A 392 -3.26 6.05 -4.76
C GLU A 392 -1.80 5.96 -4.29
N LEU A 393 -1.41 4.81 -3.74
CA LEU A 393 -0.11 4.57 -3.11
C LEU A 393 0.91 3.91 -4.02
N ILE A 394 0.46 3.28 -5.11
CA ILE A 394 1.32 2.46 -5.94
C ILE A 394 2.37 3.28 -6.69
N GLY A 395 3.61 2.78 -6.66
CA GLY A 395 4.74 3.30 -7.41
C GLY A 395 5.73 2.18 -7.76
N ASP A 396 6.80 2.52 -8.48
CA ASP A 396 7.83 1.56 -8.90
C ASP A 396 8.49 0.82 -7.72
N GLU A 397 8.52 1.43 -6.53
CA GLU A 397 9.11 0.85 -5.32
C GLU A 397 8.27 -0.27 -4.71
N PHE A 398 6.99 -0.36 -5.06
CA PHE A 398 6.11 -1.39 -4.51
C PHE A 398 6.35 -2.78 -5.13
N ILE A 399 6.76 -2.84 -6.39
CA ILE A 399 7.04 -4.11 -7.08
C ILE A 399 8.17 -4.89 -6.39
N PRO A 400 9.33 -4.28 -6.06
CA PRO A 400 10.37 -4.95 -5.29
C PRO A 400 9.93 -5.44 -3.90
N LEU A 401 9.03 -4.69 -3.24
CA LEU A 401 8.47 -5.09 -1.94
C LEU A 401 7.72 -6.42 -2.06
N LEU A 402 6.78 -6.53 -3.01
CA LEU A 402 6.04 -7.78 -3.24
C LEU A 402 6.94 -8.93 -3.64
N ASN A 403 7.90 -8.70 -4.55
CA ASN A 403 8.77 -9.76 -5.07
C ASN A 403 9.73 -10.35 -4.04
N LYS A 404 10.15 -9.57 -3.03
CA LYS A 404 11.29 -9.93 -2.18
C LYS A 404 10.98 -9.97 -0.70
N ALA A 405 9.98 -9.24 -0.24
CA ALA A 405 9.75 -9.06 1.19
C ALA A 405 9.07 -10.26 1.87
N GLY A 406 8.40 -11.15 1.11
CA GLY A 406 7.82 -12.38 1.65
C GLY A 406 8.84 -13.25 2.36
N GLY A 407 10.07 -13.37 1.81
CA GLY A 407 11.17 -14.09 2.44
C GLY A 407 11.66 -13.49 3.78
N ALA A 408 11.41 -12.21 4.01
CA ALA A 408 11.66 -11.51 5.26
C ALA A 408 10.48 -11.58 6.25
N GLY A 409 9.39 -12.27 5.91
CA GLY A 409 8.20 -12.42 6.75
C GLY A 409 7.15 -11.33 6.57
N TYR A 410 7.24 -10.54 5.49
CA TYR A 410 6.26 -9.51 5.18
C TYR A 410 5.03 -10.14 4.50
N GLN A 411 3.87 -9.75 4.94
CA GLN A 411 2.55 -10.16 4.45
C GLN A 411 1.80 -8.91 4.01
N VAL A 412 1.72 -8.68 2.70
CA VAL A 412 1.10 -7.47 2.16
C VAL A 412 -0.32 -7.77 1.73
N THR A 413 -1.26 -6.95 2.15
CA THR A 413 -2.66 -6.97 1.69
C THR A 413 -2.98 -5.61 1.09
N VAL A 414 -3.34 -5.61 -0.18
CA VAL A 414 -3.72 -4.39 -0.91
C VAL A 414 -5.22 -4.37 -1.15
N TYR A 415 -5.82 -3.19 -1.01
CA TYR A 415 -7.26 -2.98 -1.22
C TYR A 415 -7.46 -1.94 -2.32
N THR A 416 -8.25 -2.27 -3.33
CA THR A 416 -8.55 -1.34 -4.43
C THR A 416 -9.97 -1.52 -4.95
N GLN A 417 -10.46 -0.56 -5.69
CA GLN A 417 -11.82 -0.61 -6.24
C GLN A 417 -11.85 -1.31 -7.59
N THR A 418 -10.95 -0.97 -8.48
CA THR A 418 -10.81 -1.58 -9.80
C THR A 418 -9.34 -1.84 -10.10
N TRP A 419 -9.06 -2.85 -10.94
CA TRP A 419 -7.70 -3.09 -11.38
C TRP A 419 -7.22 -2.05 -12.41
N LYS A 420 -8.16 -1.46 -13.15
CA LYS A 420 -7.86 -0.39 -14.10
C LYS A 420 -7.28 0.87 -13.46
N ASP A 421 -7.67 1.16 -12.22
CA ASP A 421 -7.10 2.28 -11.47
C ASP A 421 -5.61 2.02 -11.16
N VAL A 422 -5.26 0.76 -10.87
CA VAL A 422 -3.87 0.32 -10.66
C VAL A 422 -3.06 0.43 -11.96
N GLU A 423 -3.61 -0.05 -13.09
CA GLU A 423 -2.97 0.07 -14.40
C GLU A 423 -2.73 1.52 -14.80
N ALA A 424 -3.74 2.37 -14.62
CA ALA A 424 -3.67 3.79 -14.94
C ALA A 424 -2.61 4.52 -14.11
N LYS A 425 -2.53 4.22 -12.81
CA LYS A 425 -1.57 4.88 -11.90
C LYS A 425 -0.13 4.46 -12.18
N ILE A 426 0.11 3.17 -12.45
CA ILE A 426 1.46 2.65 -12.73
C ILE A 426 1.91 2.96 -14.18
N GLY A 427 0.97 3.36 -15.04
CA GLY A 427 1.24 3.74 -16.44
C GLY A 427 1.62 2.57 -17.37
N SER A 428 1.56 1.32 -16.88
CA SER A 428 1.94 0.14 -17.65
C SER A 428 1.14 -1.10 -17.25
N PRO A 429 0.32 -1.67 -18.17
CA PRO A 429 -0.38 -2.93 -17.91
C PRO A 429 0.57 -4.09 -17.58
N ALA A 430 1.79 -4.10 -18.15
CA ALA A 430 2.79 -5.12 -17.86
C ALA A 430 3.29 -5.05 -16.40
N LYS A 431 3.56 -3.85 -15.88
CA LYS A 431 3.92 -3.65 -14.47
C LYS A 431 2.76 -4.01 -13.54
N ALA A 432 1.52 -3.62 -13.88
CA ALA A 432 0.34 -4.01 -13.14
C ALA A 432 0.16 -5.53 -13.13
N GLY A 433 0.42 -6.21 -14.26
CA GLY A 433 0.43 -7.67 -14.36
C GLY A 433 1.48 -8.32 -13.46
N GLN A 434 2.68 -7.74 -13.33
CA GLN A 434 3.71 -8.21 -12.39
C GLN A 434 3.25 -8.10 -10.94
N ILE A 435 2.55 -7.02 -10.57
CA ILE A 435 1.99 -6.85 -9.24
C ILE A 435 0.91 -7.91 -8.99
N GLY A 436 -0.05 -8.06 -9.92
CA GLY A 436 -1.12 -9.05 -9.82
C GLY A 436 -0.59 -10.48 -9.68
N GLY A 437 0.48 -10.82 -10.41
CA GLY A 437 1.14 -12.13 -10.34
C GLY A 437 1.85 -12.44 -9.01
N ASN A 438 2.06 -11.43 -8.16
CA ASN A 438 2.62 -11.60 -6.81
C ASN A 438 1.55 -11.59 -5.70
N LEU A 439 0.28 -11.51 -6.04
CA LEU A 439 -0.84 -11.49 -5.10
C LEU A 439 -1.58 -12.82 -5.18
N ASN A 440 -1.07 -13.84 -4.46
CA ASN A 440 -1.53 -15.21 -4.57
C ASN A 440 -2.96 -15.43 -4.06
N THR A 441 -3.39 -14.64 -3.07
CA THR A 441 -4.75 -14.70 -2.52
C THR A 441 -5.57 -13.55 -3.09
N MET A 442 -6.74 -13.86 -3.62
CA MET A 442 -7.68 -12.85 -4.15
C MET A 442 -9.02 -12.94 -3.41
N ILE A 443 -9.46 -11.80 -2.85
CA ILE A 443 -10.81 -11.67 -2.28
C ILE A 443 -11.56 -10.63 -3.08
N MET A 444 -12.63 -11.04 -3.74
CA MET A 444 -13.42 -10.17 -4.59
C MET A 444 -14.84 -10.00 -4.04
N LEU A 445 -15.10 -8.79 -3.53
CA LEU A 445 -16.43 -8.32 -3.23
C LEU A 445 -17.12 -7.90 -4.54
N ARG A 446 -18.33 -7.35 -4.45
CA ARG A 446 -19.00 -6.80 -5.65
C ARG A 446 -18.12 -5.77 -6.35
N VAL A 447 -17.86 -6.00 -7.62
CA VAL A 447 -17.17 -5.07 -8.53
C VAL A 447 -18.15 -4.51 -9.57
N LYS A 448 -17.77 -3.46 -10.29
CA LYS A 448 -18.64 -2.84 -11.30
C LYS A 448 -18.21 -3.16 -12.74
N THR A 449 -16.91 -3.34 -12.96
CA THR A 449 -16.35 -3.53 -14.30
C THR A 449 -16.13 -5.02 -14.57
N VAL A 450 -16.46 -5.44 -15.79
CA VAL A 450 -16.29 -6.83 -16.24
C VAL A 450 -14.83 -7.22 -16.21
N GLU A 451 -13.93 -6.35 -16.63
CA GLU A 451 -12.49 -6.60 -16.67
C GLU A 451 -11.92 -6.90 -15.28
N THR A 452 -12.42 -6.20 -14.24
CA THR A 452 -12.01 -6.52 -12.86
C THR A 452 -12.59 -7.86 -12.40
N ALA A 453 -13.81 -8.18 -12.79
CA ALA A 453 -14.43 -9.48 -12.48
C ALA A 453 -13.67 -10.64 -13.15
N GLU A 454 -13.23 -10.44 -14.38
CA GLU A 454 -12.47 -11.42 -15.15
C GLU A 454 -11.13 -11.80 -14.50
N MET A 455 -10.53 -10.93 -13.68
CA MET A 455 -9.33 -11.29 -12.91
C MET A 455 -9.55 -12.53 -12.02
N LEU A 456 -10.74 -12.73 -11.50
CA LEU A 456 -11.09 -13.93 -10.73
C LEU A 456 -11.63 -15.03 -11.63
N THR A 457 -12.60 -14.72 -12.49
CA THR A 457 -13.34 -15.74 -13.25
C THR A 457 -12.45 -16.48 -14.25
N ASN A 458 -11.45 -15.80 -14.84
CA ASN A 458 -10.51 -16.44 -15.78
C ASN A 458 -9.50 -17.38 -15.09
N GLN A 459 -9.42 -17.39 -13.76
CA GLN A 459 -8.61 -18.34 -12.99
C GLN A 459 -9.37 -19.61 -12.61
N LEU A 460 -10.69 -19.65 -12.86
CA LEU A 460 -11.55 -20.75 -12.46
C LEU A 460 -11.76 -21.73 -13.61
N PRO A 461 -11.86 -23.04 -13.32
CA PRO A 461 -12.17 -24.02 -14.33
C PRO A 461 -13.61 -23.92 -14.80
N GLU A 462 -13.89 -24.46 -15.98
CA GLU A 462 -15.24 -24.76 -16.41
C GLU A 462 -15.76 -26.00 -15.70
N VAL A 463 -17.07 -26.04 -15.45
CA VAL A 463 -17.77 -27.16 -14.82
C VAL A 463 -18.79 -27.77 -15.78
N LYS A 464 -18.97 -29.08 -15.69
CA LYS A 464 -20.00 -29.78 -16.45
C LYS A 464 -21.27 -29.86 -15.63
N ILE A 465 -22.33 -29.29 -16.14
CA ILE A 465 -23.68 -29.41 -15.57
C ILE A 465 -24.53 -30.35 -16.40
N MET A 466 -25.40 -31.09 -15.73
CA MET A 466 -26.40 -31.91 -16.41
C MET A 466 -27.66 -31.04 -16.60
N THR A 467 -28.06 -30.88 -17.87
CA THR A 467 -29.27 -30.16 -18.24
C THR A 467 -30.32 -31.19 -18.68
N SER A 468 -31.54 -31.07 -18.17
CA SER A 468 -32.69 -31.84 -18.64
C SER A 468 -33.57 -30.94 -19.47
N THR A 469 -33.83 -31.34 -20.70
CA THR A 469 -34.73 -30.64 -21.62
C THR A 469 -35.91 -31.53 -21.90
N LEU A 470 -37.11 -31.04 -21.54
CA LEU A 470 -38.34 -31.72 -21.90
C LEU A 470 -38.68 -31.43 -23.37
N VAL A 471 -38.65 -32.46 -24.18
CA VAL A 471 -38.98 -32.36 -25.59
C VAL A 471 -40.38 -32.98 -25.78
N SER A 472 -41.37 -32.15 -26.11
CA SER A 472 -42.67 -32.61 -26.50
C SER A 472 -42.69 -32.88 -28.01
N ARG A 473 -43.05 -34.09 -28.38
CA ARG A 473 -43.27 -34.47 -29.79
C ARG A 473 -44.75 -34.69 -30.05
N ALA A 474 -45.22 -34.08 -31.09
CA ALA A 474 -46.54 -34.41 -31.68
C ALA A 474 -46.28 -34.96 -33.08
N GLY A 475 -46.72 -36.14 -33.32
CA GLY A 475 -46.64 -36.78 -34.65
C GLY A 475 -47.98 -37.07 -35.20
N ASP A 476 -48.18 -36.82 -36.50
CA ASP A 476 -49.35 -37.17 -37.22
C ASP A 476 -49.38 -38.69 -37.45
N VAL A 477 -50.56 -39.32 -37.26
CA VAL A 477 -50.73 -40.76 -37.51
C VAL A 477 -51.11 -40.95 -38.97
N ALA A 478 -50.21 -41.49 -39.74
CA ALA A 478 -50.35 -41.63 -41.20
C ALA A 478 -51.33 -42.79 -41.66
N PHE A 479 -52.21 -43.26 -40.80
CA PHE A 479 -53.19 -44.27 -41.19
C PHE A 479 -54.56 -43.63 -41.34
N PRO A 480 -55.18 -43.69 -42.59
CA PRO A 480 -56.47 -43.02 -42.88
C PRO A 480 -57.65 -43.53 -42.11
N ASP A 481 -57.55 -44.70 -41.48
CA ASP A 481 -58.68 -45.36 -40.76
C ASP A 481 -58.47 -45.37 -39.22
N SER A 482 -57.54 -44.65 -38.67
CA SER A 482 -57.38 -44.57 -37.23
C SER A 482 -58.24 -43.43 -36.66
N HIS A 483 -58.96 -43.71 -35.58
CA HIS A 483 -59.72 -42.69 -34.84
C HIS A 483 -58.85 -41.77 -33.98
N GLU A 484 -57.52 -41.89 -34.08
CA GLU A 484 -56.53 -41.03 -33.38
C GLU A 484 -55.82 -40.18 -34.42
N ASP A 485 -56.09 -38.88 -34.39
CA ASP A 485 -55.50 -37.91 -35.35
C ASP A 485 -54.06 -37.55 -35.09
N PHE A 486 -53.57 -37.77 -33.88
CA PHE A 486 -52.13 -37.52 -33.51
C PHE A 486 -51.69 -38.34 -32.32
N SER A 487 -50.37 -38.58 -32.23
CA SER A 487 -49.73 -39.11 -31.04
C SER A 487 -48.84 -38.03 -30.42
N SER A 488 -48.91 -37.86 -29.11
CA SER A 488 -48.01 -36.96 -28.37
C SER A 488 -47.18 -37.76 -27.37
N GLY A 489 -45.95 -37.43 -27.28
CA GLY A 489 -45.02 -38.01 -26.30
C GLY A 489 -44.08 -36.96 -25.73
N ASN A 490 -43.80 -37.07 -24.45
CA ASN A 490 -42.79 -36.26 -23.79
C ASN A 490 -41.53 -37.12 -23.60
N GLU A 491 -40.38 -36.58 -23.96
CA GLU A 491 -39.09 -37.21 -23.81
C GLU A 491 -38.20 -36.28 -22.99
N ASP A 492 -37.63 -36.79 -21.88
CA ASP A 492 -36.62 -36.10 -21.14
C ASP A 492 -35.25 -36.37 -21.78
N ARG A 493 -34.64 -35.33 -22.33
CA ARG A 493 -33.27 -35.40 -22.82
C ARG A 493 -32.31 -34.86 -21.78
N ILE A 494 -31.43 -35.72 -21.29
CA ILE A 494 -30.32 -35.33 -20.41
C ILE A 494 -29.12 -35.07 -21.28
N GLY A 495 -28.62 -33.83 -21.25
CA GLY A 495 -27.41 -33.38 -21.89
C GLY A 495 -26.38 -32.95 -20.86
N ALA A 496 -25.12 -33.04 -21.19
CA ALA A 496 -24.04 -32.42 -20.39
C ALA A 496 -23.61 -31.14 -21.09
N GLU A 497 -23.65 -30.03 -20.38
CA GLU A 497 -23.19 -28.74 -20.87
C GLU A 497 -21.98 -28.28 -20.03
N THR A 498 -21.00 -27.70 -20.68
CA THR A 498 -19.83 -27.12 -20.01
C THR A 498 -20.06 -25.63 -19.86
N VAL A 499 -20.05 -25.14 -18.62
CA VAL A 499 -20.27 -23.73 -18.30
C VAL A 499 -19.17 -23.21 -17.38
N PRO A 500 -18.86 -21.89 -17.40
CA PRO A 500 -17.97 -21.29 -16.42
C PRO A 500 -18.47 -21.55 -14.99
N MET A 501 -17.57 -21.88 -14.07
CA MET A 501 -17.93 -22.07 -12.64
C MET A 501 -18.52 -20.80 -12.02
N LEU A 502 -18.05 -19.63 -12.46
CA LEU A 502 -18.48 -18.32 -12.01
C LEU A 502 -18.40 -17.35 -13.19
N THR A 503 -19.43 -16.54 -13.38
CA THR A 503 -19.46 -15.53 -14.46
C THR A 503 -19.09 -14.15 -13.93
N PRO A 504 -18.54 -13.24 -14.76
CA PRO A 504 -18.35 -11.83 -14.37
C PRO A 504 -19.65 -11.17 -13.89
N ALA A 505 -20.80 -11.56 -14.42
CA ALA A 505 -22.11 -11.05 -14.02
C ALA A 505 -22.42 -11.36 -12.55
N ASP A 506 -22.06 -12.55 -12.07
CA ASP A 506 -22.27 -12.93 -10.66
C ASP A 506 -21.50 -12.00 -9.72
N LEU A 507 -20.26 -11.65 -10.07
CA LEU A 507 -19.42 -10.74 -9.27
C LEU A 507 -19.96 -9.30 -9.26
N THR A 508 -20.59 -8.86 -10.34
CA THR A 508 -21.19 -7.52 -10.38
C THR A 508 -22.51 -7.43 -9.60
N GLN A 509 -23.12 -8.56 -9.31
CA GLN A 509 -24.41 -8.68 -8.62
C GLN A 509 -24.31 -9.24 -7.20
N LEU A 510 -23.09 -9.37 -6.66
CA LEU A 510 -22.89 -9.83 -5.28
C LEU A 510 -23.60 -8.94 -4.26
N PRO A 511 -24.22 -9.52 -3.23
CA PRO A 511 -24.74 -8.78 -2.09
C PRO A 511 -23.63 -8.06 -1.31
N LYS A 512 -24.00 -7.02 -0.55
CA LYS A 512 -23.07 -6.34 0.36
C LYS A 512 -22.59 -7.30 1.46
N GLY A 513 -21.32 -7.20 1.82
CA GLY A 513 -20.72 -8.02 2.87
C GLY A 513 -20.49 -9.48 2.47
N GLN A 514 -20.61 -9.79 1.18
CA GLN A 514 -20.25 -11.10 0.63
C GLN A 514 -19.12 -10.94 -0.39
N ALA A 515 -18.31 -11.98 -0.52
CA ALA A 515 -17.19 -12.01 -1.46
C ALA A 515 -16.96 -13.46 -1.95
N PHE A 516 -16.29 -13.58 -3.07
CA PHE A 516 -15.60 -14.80 -3.44
C PHE A 516 -14.11 -14.66 -3.07
N ALA A 517 -13.56 -15.69 -2.46
CA ALA A 517 -12.17 -15.77 -2.07
C ALA A 517 -11.49 -16.94 -2.74
N LEU A 518 -10.43 -16.65 -3.49
CA LEU A 518 -9.54 -17.64 -4.09
C LEU A 518 -8.28 -17.71 -3.23
N ILE A 519 -8.11 -18.80 -2.49
CA ILE A 519 -7.04 -18.97 -1.50
C ILE A 519 -6.37 -20.34 -1.67
N GLU A 520 -5.21 -20.51 -1.07
CA GLU A 520 -4.51 -21.80 -0.94
C GLU A 520 -4.40 -22.61 -2.25
N GLY A 521 -3.77 -21.99 -3.26
CA GLY A 521 -3.52 -22.69 -4.52
C GLY A 521 -4.74 -22.86 -5.43
N GLY A 522 -5.76 -22.00 -5.26
CA GLY A 522 -6.90 -21.93 -6.17
C GLY A 522 -8.21 -22.50 -5.63
N GLN A 523 -8.33 -22.70 -4.33
CA GLN A 523 -9.60 -23.06 -3.71
C GLN A 523 -10.53 -21.85 -3.67
N LEU A 524 -11.70 -22.00 -4.28
CA LEU A 524 -12.74 -20.95 -4.32
C LEU A 524 -13.73 -21.13 -3.17
N TYR A 525 -13.87 -20.08 -2.38
CA TYR A 525 -14.88 -20.00 -1.31
C TYR A 525 -15.79 -18.81 -1.55
N LYS A 526 -17.09 -19.00 -1.37
CA LYS A 526 -18.02 -17.89 -1.17
C LYS A 526 -18.05 -17.55 0.32
N ILE A 527 -17.70 -16.34 0.65
CA ILE A 527 -17.57 -15.91 2.05
C ILE A 527 -18.54 -14.79 2.38
N ARG A 528 -18.98 -14.76 3.61
CA ARG A 528 -19.71 -13.66 4.22
C ARG A 528 -18.81 -12.97 5.24
N LEU A 529 -18.71 -11.65 5.12
CA LEU A 529 -17.82 -10.87 5.97
C LEU A 529 -18.45 -10.63 7.34
N PRO A 530 -17.68 -10.85 8.39
CA PRO A 530 -18.10 -10.49 9.72
C PRO A 530 -18.12 -8.95 9.93
N LEU A 531 -19.10 -8.37 10.74
CA LEU A 531 -19.00 -6.98 11.25
C LEU A 531 -18.27 -6.99 12.59
N PRO A 532 -17.25 -6.15 12.81
CA PRO A 532 -16.60 -6.07 14.10
C PRO A 532 -17.64 -5.75 15.19
N LYS A 533 -17.62 -6.54 16.26
CA LYS A 533 -18.48 -6.28 17.40
C LYS A 533 -17.95 -5.04 18.12
N LYS A 534 -18.78 -4.02 18.27
CA LYS A 534 -18.44 -2.89 19.14
C LYS A 534 -18.58 -3.37 20.59
N ASP A 535 -17.48 -3.41 21.31
CA ASP A 535 -17.49 -3.68 22.73
C ASP A 535 -18.02 -2.42 23.45
N LYS A 536 -19.01 -2.59 24.32
CA LYS A 536 -19.58 -1.46 25.08
C LYS A 536 -18.62 -0.88 26.12
N GLN A 537 -17.53 -1.58 26.40
CA GLN A 537 -16.49 -1.20 27.37
C GLN A 537 -15.21 -0.67 26.69
N GLU A 538 -15.24 -0.44 25.35
CA GLU A 538 -14.09 0.16 24.69
C GLU A 538 -13.92 1.61 25.11
N GLU A 539 -12.76 1.91 25.70
CA GLU A 539 -12.33 3.28 25.94
C GLU A 539 -11.90 3.87 24.60
N ILE A 540 -12.83 4.57 23.96
CA ILE A 540 -12.56 5.29 22.72
C ILE A 540 -11.96 6.64 23.12
N PRO A 541 -10.78 7.02 22.61
CA PRO A 541 -10.17 8.31 22.89
C PRO A 541 -11.13 9.44 22.48
N ALA A 542 -11.32 10.39 23.36
CA ALA A 542 -12.19 11.55 23.12
C ALA A 542 -11.53 12.56 22.18
N HIS A 543 -10.20 12.55 22.13
CA HIS A 543 -9.40 13.48 21.33
C HIS A 543 -8.24 12.75 20.65
N ILE A 544 -7.89 13.17 19.43
CA ILE A 544 -6.80 12.56 18.65
C ILE A 544 -5.45 12.66 19.37
N GLY A 545 -5.24 13.70 20.18
CA GLY A 545 -4.04 13.87 21.00
C GLY A 545 -3.81 12.76 22.04
N GLU A 546 -4.86 12.04 22.45
CA GLU A 546 -4.73 10.88 23.35
C GLU A 546 -4.11 9.65 22.66
N MET A 547 -4.08 9.65 21.34
CA MET A 547 -3.45 8.61 20.51
C MET A 547 -2.00 8.96 20.15
N ALA A 548 -1.55 10.19 20.43
CA ALA A 548 -0.18 10.62 20.24
C ALA A 548 0.74 9.85 21.19
N ALA A 549 1.83 9.27 20.66
CA ALA A 549 2.78 8.48 21.44
C ALA A 549 3.72 9.37 22.26
#